data_b1c1ea7275c62423df5bb3a031b6bc6c
#
_entry.id   b1c1ea7275c62423df5bb3a031b6bc6c
#
_cell.length_a   1.000
_cell.length_b   1.000
_cell.length_c   1.000
_cell.angle_alpha   90.00
_cell.angle_beta   90.00
_cell.angle_gamma   90.00
#
_symmetry.space_group_name_H-M   'P 1'
#
loop_
_entity.id
_entity.type
_entity.pdbx_description
1 polymer ?
#
loop_
_entity_poly.entity_id
_entity_poly.type
_entity_poly.pdbx_seq_one_letter_code
_entity_poly.pdbx_strand_id
1 'polypeptide(L)'
;MKQLLLILAFLLPLCAYPQLKEPFNGPEITSDNPWTGDLDCFVIENGWLVSRADPTRKSVSIETPLVYSATMEWEFEIRMDFKPSDQNHIRLHVYLDDQRMLGLETDYYVQIGSNKKTITFRKHTATEKNPKILIEKAL
;
A
#
# COMPACT_ATOMS: atom_id res chain seq x y z
N MET A 1 -16.79 -52.75 30.81
CA MET A 1 -15.97 -52.24 29.71
C MET A 1 -16.25 -50.75 29.55
N LYS A 2 -15.32 -49.90 29.95
CA LYS A 2 -15.43 -48.42 29.82
C LYS A 2 -14.86 -48.02 28.45
N GLN A 3 -15.70 -47.53 27.56
CA GLN A 3 -15.23 -46.95 26.31
C GLN A 3 -14.63 -45.57 26.59
N LEU A 4 -13.34 -45.47 26.37
CA LEU A 4 -12.59 -44.21 26.40
C LEU A 4 -12.81 -43.47 25.07
N LEU A 5 -13.66 -42.45 25.07
CA LEU A 5 -13.90 -41.62 23.92
C LEU A 5 -12.74 -40.63 23.78
N LEU A 6 -11.81 -40.90 22.89
CA LEU A 6 -10.68 -40.04 22.60
C LEU A 6 -11.17 -38.88 21.71
N ILE A 7 -11.49 -37.73 22.28
CA ILE A 7 -11.78 -36.51 21.54
C ILE A 7 -10.44 -35.95 21.05
N LEU A 8 -10.10 -36.24 19.81
CA LEU A 8 -8.98 -35.62 19.09
C LEU A 8 -9.42 -34.21 18.71
N ALA A 9 -9.14 -33.24 19.57
CA ALA A 9 -9.30 -31.85 19.24
C ALA A 9 -8.28 -31.50 18.15
N PHE A 10 -8.73 -31.39 16.92
CA PHE A 10 -7.98 -30.84 15.80
C PHE A 10 -7.77 -29.32 16.11
N LEU A 11 -6.66 -29.01 16.74
CA LEU A 11 -6.14 -27.64 16.79
C LEU A 11 -5.68 -27.29 15.38
N LEU A 12 -6.60 -26.81 14.56
CA LEU A 12 -6.22 -26.10 13.32
C LEU A 12 -5.42 -24.87 13.77
N PRO A 13 -4.17 -24.73 13.36
CA PRO A 13 -3.47 -23.47 13.58
C PRO A 13 -4.28 -22.41 12.85
N LEU A 14 -4.94 -21.52 13.58
CA LEU A 14 -5.38 -20.24 13.07
C LEU A 14 -4.10 -19.52 12.65
N CYS A 15 -3.72 -19.67 11.40
CA CYS A 15 -2.71 -18.83 10.80
C CYS A 15 -3.28 -17.40 10.81
N ALA A 16 -3.04 -16.68 11.90
CA ALA A 16 -3.24 -15.25 11.93
C ALA A 16 -2.20 -14.68 10.98
N TYR A 17 -2.61 -14.41 9.74
CA TYR A 17 -1.79 -13.65 8.82
C TYR A 17 -1.60 -12.26 9.44
N PRO A 18 -0.37 -11.73 9.49
CA PRO A 18 -0.15 -10.37 9.94
C PRO A 18 -0.93 -9.44 9.02
N GLN A 19 -1.96 -8.83 9.55
CA GLN A 19 -2.78 -7.87 8.83
C GLN A 19 -2.31 -6.48 9.24
N LEU A 20 -1.73 -5.73 8.31
CA LEU A 20 -1.54 -4.31 8.51
C LEU A 20 -2.92 -3.64 8.47
N LYS A 21 -3.31 -3.03 9.56
CA LYS A 21 -4.51 -2.20 9.63
C LYS A 21 -4.11 -0.84 10.15
N GLU A 22 -4.28 0.19 9.33
CA GLU A 22 -3.98 1.56 9.70
C GLU A 22 -5.25 2.41 9.63
N PRO A 23 -5.91 2.63 10.76
CA PRO A 23 -7.17 3.37 10.81
C PRO A 23 -6.98 4.90 10.80
N PHE A 24 -5.75 5.41 10.91
CA PHE A 24 -5.43 6.83 11.03
C PHE A 24 -6.27 7.55 12.11
N ASN A 25 -6.48 6.90 13.26
CA ASN A 25 -7.31 7.43 14.36
C ASN A 25 -6.52 8.27 15.37
N GLY A 26 -5.20 8.24 15.33
CA GLY A 26 -4.32 8.98 16.22
C GLY A 26 -4.12 10.43 15.79
N PRO A 27 -3.53 11.26 16.65
CA PRO A 27 -3.14 12.61 16.29
C PRO A 27 -1.90 12.65 15.38
N GLU A 28 -1.15 11.58 15.31
CA GLU A 28 0.10 11.46 14.57
C GLU A 28 0.13 10.17 13.75
N ILE A 29 0.93 10.17 12.66
CA ILE A 29 1.15 9.01 11.79
C ILE A 29 2.16 8.03 12.43
N THR A 30 2.14 7.90 13.76
CA THR A 30 3.14 7.14 14.52
C THR A 30 2.52 6.02 15.32
N SER A 31 1.40 5.48 14.88
CA SER A 31 0.77 4.35 15.53
C SER A 31 1.67 3.10 15.54
N ASP A 32 1.16 1.96 15.77
CA ASP A 32 1.89 0.68 15.89
C ASP A 32 2.78 0.33 14.67
N ASN A 33 2.63 1.07 13.56
CA ASN A 33 3.41 0.91 12.34
C ASN A 33 4.43 2.04 12.20
N PRO A 34 5.72 1.73 12.03
CA PRO A 34 6.77 2.73 11.88
C PRO A 34 6.74 3.35 10.47
N TRP A 35 5.91 4.37 10.29
CA TRP A 35 5.90 5.15 9.06
C TRP A 35 7.13 6.03 8.94
N THR A 36 7.69 6.11 7.73
CA THR A 36 8.85 6.93 7.38
C THR A 36 8.60 7.71 6.09
N GLY A 37 9.50 8.63 5.73
CA GLY A 37 9.40 9.45 4.52
C GLY A 37 9.02 10.90 4.81
N ASP A 38 8.23 11.52 3.94
CA ASP A 38 7.84 12.93 4.00
C ASP A 38 6.70 13.18 5.00
N LEU A 39 6.84 12.74 6.25
CA LEU A 39 5.79 12.80 7.27
C LEU A 39 5.25 14.21 7.52
N ASP A 40 6.10 15.22 7.35
CA ASP A 40 5.75 16.64 7.46
C ASP A 40 4.74 17.11 6.40
N CYS A 41 4.58 16.33 5.34
CA CYS A 41 3.62 16.60 4.26
C CYS A 41 2.27 15.93 4.45
N PHE A 42 2.06 15.20 5.54
CA PHE A 42 0.83 14.51 5.82
C PHE A 42 0.30 14.82 7.21
N VAL A 43 -1.00 14.86 7.34
CA VAL A 43 -1.69 15.04 8.63
C VAL A 43 -2.86 14.07 8.72
N ILE A 44 -3.28 13.75 9.95
CA ILE A 44 -4.49 12.97 10.18
C ILE A 44 -5.63 13.92 10.49
N GLU A 45 -6.66 13.90 9.68
CA GLU A 45 -7.86 14.72 9.85
C GLU A 45 -9.13 13.86 9.68
N ASN A 46 -9.94 13.80 10.74
CA ASN A 46 -11.21 13.05 10.73
C ASN A 46 -11.09 11.57 10.31
N GLY A 47 -10.00 10.90 10.72
CA GLY A 47 -9.75 9.50 10.36
C GLY A 47 -9.20 9.31 8.93
N TRP A 48 -8.74 10.36 8.29
CA TRP A 48 -8.11 10.34 6.96
C TRP A 48 -6.66 10.76 7.04
N LEU A 49 -5.81 10.07 6.30
CA LEU A 49 -4.48 10.56 5.99
C LEU A 49 -4.58 11.58 4.85
N VAL A 50 -4.29 12.82 5.16
CA VAL A 50 -4.44 13.96 4.23
C VAL A 50 -3.06 14.48 3.84
N SER A 51 -2.79 14.56 2.53
CA SER A 51 -1.58 15.21 2.02
C SER A 51 -1.73 16.74 2.09
N ARG A 52 -0.74 17.38 2.71
CA ARG A 52 -0.57 18.83 2.82
C ARG A 52 0.75 19.28 2.19
N ALA A 53 1.16 18.62 1.11
CA ALA A 53 2.40 18.92 0.45
C ALA A 53 2.46 20.37 -0.07
N ASP A 54 3.63 20.98 0.07
CA ASP A 54 3.91 22.26 -0.57
C ASP A 54 3.81 22.10 -2.11
N PRO A 55 3.12 23.00 -2.81
CA PRO A 55 2.97 22.94 -4.28
C PRO A 55 4.30 22.93 -5.05
N THR A 56 5.40 23.32 -4.42
CA THR A 56 6.74 23.28 -5.03
C THR A 56 7.35 21.88 -5.02
N ARG A 57 6.87 20.97 -4.17
CA ARG A 57 7.33 19.58 -4.16
C ARG A 57 6.71 18.81 -5.32
N LYS A 58 7.54 18.14 -6.10
CA LYS A 58 7.09 17.35 -7.26
C LYS A 58 6.38 16.06 -6.87
N SER A 59 6.77 15.48 -5.75
CA SER A 59 6.14 14.30 -5.16
C SER A 59 6.43 14.25 -3.68
N VAL A 60 5.55 13.61 -2.94
CA VAL A 60 5.72 13.29 -1.51
C VAL A 60 5.28 11.86 -1.28
N SER A 61 5.96 11.16 -0.37
CA SER A 61 5.67 9.78 -0.07
C SER A 61 5.89 9.45 1.40
N ILE A 62 5.11 8.51 1.90
CA ILE A 62 5.35 7.83 3.16
C ILE A 62 5.32 6.33 2.93
N GLU A 63 6.07 5.60 3.74
CA GLU A 63 6.19 4.15 3.64
C GLU A 63 6.22 3.51 5.02
N THR A 64 5.77 2.26 5.10
CA THR A 64 5.86 1.42 6.29
C THR A 64 6.31 0.02 5.90
N PRO A 65 7.18 -0.63 6.71
CA PRO A 65 7.56 -2.01 6.47
C PRO A 65 6.35 -2.94 6.51
N LEU A 66 6.35 -3.93 5.63
CA LEU A 66 5.30 -4.93 5.57
C LEU A 66 5.89 -6.33 5.45
N VAL A 67 5.29 -7.28 6.17
CA VAL A 67 5.61 -8.69 6.01
C VAL A 67 4.77 -9.27 4.89
N TYR A 68 5.42 -9.70 3.82
CA TYR A 68 4.73 -10.31 2.68
C TYR A 68 4.34 -11.76 2.95
N SER A 69 3.18 -12.14 2.44
CA SER A 69 2.70 -13.52 2.42
C SER A 69 2.45 -13.98 0.97
N ALA A 70 2.25 -15.29 0.78
CA ALA A 70 1.98 -15.86 -0.54
C ALA A 70 0.66 -15.34 -1.16
N THR A 71 -0.26 -14.89 -0.33
CA THR A 71 -1.52 -14.27 -0.75
C THR A 71 -1.72 -13.01 0.06
N MET A 72 -1.98 -11.90 -0.62
CA MET A 72 -2.19 -10.60 0.00
C MET A 72 -3.43 -9.94 -0.62
N GLU A 73 -4.22 -9.33 0.22
CA GLU A 73 -5.36 -8.50 -0.17
C GLU A 73 -5.14 -7.09 0.36
N TRP A 74 -5.42 -6.11 -0.48
CA TRP A 74 -5.26 -4.70 -0.16
C TRP A 74 -6.59 -3.99 -0.36
N GLU A 75 -7.04 -3.33 0.69
CA GLU A 75 -8.24 -2.49 0.67
C GLU A 75 -7.86 -1.05 1.03
N PHE A 76 -8.25 -0.11 0.17
CA PHE A 76 -8.00 1.31 0.36
C PHE A 76 -9.25 2.11 0.05
N GLU A 77 -9.55 3.06 0.92
CA GLU A 77 -10.49 4.13 0.61
C GLU A 77 -9.70 5.39 0.25
N ILE A 78 -9.97 5.98 -0.92
CA ILE A 78 -9.22 7.12 -1.44
C ILE A 78 -10.18 8.21 -1.88
N ARG A 79 -9.91 9.42 -1.39
CA ARG A 79 -10.59 10.63 -1.82
C ARG A 79 -9.57 11.59 -2.44
N MET A 80 -9.87 12.11 -3.62
CA MET A 80 -9.07 13.13 -4.29
C MET A 80 -9.90 14.41 -4.44
N ASP A 81 -9.47 15.47 -3.77
CA ASP A 81 -10.11 16.80 -3.85
C ASP A 81 -9.49 17.66 -4.98
N PHE A 82 -8.88 17.00 -5.96
CA PHE A 82 -8.29 17.65 -7.13
C PHE A 82 -8.65 16.87 -8.41
N LYS A 83 -8.49 17.52 -9.56
CA LYS A 83 -8.66 16.86 -10.86
C LYS A 83 -7.41 16.05 -11.18
N PRO A 84 -7.50 14.72 -11.24
CA PRO A 84 -6.34 13.88 -11.53
C PRO A 84 -5.86 14.05 -12.99
N SER A 85 -4.55 13.89 -13.18
CA SER A 85 -3.87 13.95 -14.47
C SER A 85 -2.65 13.02 -14.45
N ASP A 86 -1.93 12.91 -15.58
CA ASP A 86 -0.69 12.15 -15.64
C ASP A 86 0.43 12.74 -14.76
N GLN A 87 0.34 14.02 -14.40
CA GLN A 87 1.27 14.71 -13.52
C GLN A 87 0.76 14.85 -12.08
N ASN A 88 -0.55 14.68 -11.88
CA ASN A 88 -1.18 14.81 -10.56
C ASN A 88 -2.05 13.59 -10.29
N HIS A 89 -1.49 12.63 -9.58
CA HIS A 89 -2.07 11.32 -9.33
C HIS A 89 -1.58 10.74 -8.00
N ILE A 90 -2.23 9.70 -7.53
CA ILE A 90 -1.83 8.93 -6.35
C ILE A 90 -1.22 7.61 -6.83
N ARG A 91 -0.15 7.16 -6.16
CA ARG A 91 0.41 5.82 -6.30
C ARG A 91 0.38 5.12 -4.96
N LEU A 92 -0.11 3.89 -4.97
CA LEU A 92 -0.06 2.97 -3.85
C LEU A 92 0.91 1.85 -4.21
N HIS A 93 2.11 1.88 -3.63
CA HIS A 93 3.11 0.85 -3.81
C HIS A 93 2.74 -0.31 -2.90
N VAL A 94 2.42 -1.46 -3.50
CA VAL A 94 1.95 -2.66 -2.79
C VAL A 94 3.03 -3.72 -2.67
N TYR A 95 4.12 -3.57 -3.39
CA TYR A 95 5.31 -4.37 -3.29
C TYR A 95 6.51 -3.60 -3.85
N LEU A 96 7.56 -3.51 -3.06
CA LEU A 96 8.85 -2.95 -3.47
C LEU A 96 9.94 -3.91 -3.04
N ASP A 97 10.55 -4.59 -4.01
CA ASP A 97 11.76 -5.37 -3.79
C ASP A 97 12.96 -4.44 -3.95
N ASP A 98 13.49 -3.98 -2.83
CA ASP A 98 14.62 -3.07 -2.79
C ASP A 98 15.96 -3.83 -2.89
N GLN A 99 16.20 -4.42 -4.02
CA GLN A 99 17.54 -4.96 -4.38
C GLN A 99 18.36 -3.92 -5.16
N ARG A 100 18.28 -2.65 -4.77
CA ARG A 100 19.00 -1.53 -5.43
C ARG A 100 20.49 -1.80 -5.58
N MET A 101 21.10 -2.43 -4.58
CA MET A 101 22.53 -2.80 -4.64
C MET A 101 22.86 -3.77 -5.79
N LEU A 102 21.89 -4.51 -6.30
CA LEU A 102 22.02 -5.45 -7.41
C LEU A 102 21.45 -4.91 -8.73
N GLY A 103 20.83 -3.71 -8.72
CA GLY A 103 20.14 -3.16 -9.89
C GLY A 103 18.90 -3.97 -10.30
N LEU A 104 18.32 -4.74 -9.39
CA LEU A 104 17.19 -5.64 -9.63
C LEU A 104 15.89 -5.16 -8.97
N GLU A 105 15.80 -3.88 -8.73
CA GLU A 105 14.59 -3.28 -8.13
C GLU A 105 13.35 -3.63 -8.94
N THR A 106 12.33 -4.16 -8.27
CA THR A 106 11.00 -4.41 -8.84
C THR A 106 9.95 -3.78 -7.96
N ASP A 107 9.08 -2.99 -8.57
CA ASP A 107 8.02 -2.24 -7.92
C ASP A 107 6.68 -2.57 -8.55
N TYR A 108 5.69 -2.89 -7.71
CA TYR A 108 4.29 -3.06 -8.11
C TYR A 108 3.44 -2.01 -7.41
N TYR A 109 2.69 -1.25 -8.19
CA TYR A 109 1.85 -0.20 -7.64
C TYR A 109 0.54 0.00 -8.40
N VAL A 110 -0.44 0.50 -7.68
CA VAL A 110 -1.69 1.01 -8.24
C VAL A 110 -1.54 2.51 -8.44
N GLN A 111 -1.72 2.99 -9.65
CA GLN A 111 -1.81 4.42 -9.95
C GLN A 111 -3.26 4.80 -10.16
N ILE A 112 -3.72 5.80 -9.42
CA ILE A 112 -5.07 6.34 -9.46
C ILE A 112 -5.00 7.75 -10.01
N GLY A 113 -5.65 7.96 -11.14
CA GLY A 113 -5.64 9.23 -11.85
C GLY A 113 -4.69 9.24 -13.04
N SER A 114 -5.23 9.77 -14.12
CA SER A 114 -4.54 10.05 -15.35
C SER A 114 -5.39 11.03 -16.17
N ASN A 115 -4.87 11.54 -17.29
CA ASN A 115 -5.66 12.32 -18.24
C ASN A 115 -6.84 11.51 -18.82
N LYS A 116 -6.72 10.18 -18.84
CA LYS A 116 -7.78 9.24 -19.27
C LYS A 116 -8.78 8.89 -18.17
N LYS A 117 -8.59 9.39 -16.95
CA LYS A 117 -9.40 9.03 -15.76
C LYS A 117 -9.41 7.51 -15.54
N THR A 118 -8.25 6.92 -15.34
CA THR A 118 -8.10 5.47 -15.15
C THR A 118 -7.45 5.14 -13.82
N ILE A 119 -7.72 3.91 -13.36
CA ILE A 119 -6.93 3.21 -12.36
C ILE A 119 -6.09 2.18 -13.10
N THR A 120 -4.80 2.16 -12.85
CA THR A 120 -3.89 1.18 -13.47
C THR A 120 -3.08 0.44 -12.43
N PHE A 121 -2.96 -0.88 -12.58
CA PHE A 121 -1.97 -1.67 -11.85
C PHE A 121 -0.74 -1.81 -12.73
N ARG A 122 0.42 -1.49 -12.19
CA ARG A 122 1.67 -1.38 -12.92
C ARG A 122 2.79 -2.16 -12.28
N LYS A 123 3.70 -2.64 -13.12
CA LYS A 123 5.01 -3.16 -12.73
C LYS A 123 6.10 -2.25 -13.30
N HIS A 124 7.09 -1.92 -12.50
CA HIS A 124 8.30 -1.23 -12.92
C HIS A 124 9.52 -2.05 -12.48
N THR A 125 10.52 -2.13 -13.33
CA THR A 125 11.80 -2.75 -13.00
C THR A 125 12.93 -1.76 -13.30
N ALA A 126 14.06 -1.87 -12.61
CA ALA A 126 15.21 -0.97 -12.80
C ALA A 126 15.72 -0.93 -14.25
N THR A 127 15.48 -1.97 -15.03
CA THR A 127 15.94 -2.09 -16.42
C THR A 127 14.94 -1.51 -17.44
N GLU A 128 13.70 -1.25 -17.02
CA GLU A 128 12.65 -0.73 -17.92
C GLU A 128 12.57 0.79 -17.83
N LYS A 129 12.61 1.46 -18.98
CA LYS A 129 12.47 2.92 -19.06
C LYS A 129 11.09 3.41 -18.59
N ASN A 130 10.04 2.63 -18.86
CA ASN A 130 8.66 2.97 -18.51
C ASN A 130 7.99 1.80 -17.82
N PRO A 131 7.15 2.06 -16.81
CA PRO A 131 6.37 1.02 -16.16
C PRO A 131 5.42 0.31 -17.12
N LYS A 132 5.32 -1.02 -16.98
CA LYS A 132 4.37 -1.83 -17.72
C LYS A 132 3.00 -1.78 -17.06
N ILE A 133 1.96 -1.47 -17.82
CA ILE A 133 0.57 -1.56 -17.35
C ILE A 133 0.14 -3.04 -17.41
N LEU A 134 -0.28 -3.60 -16.29
CA LEU A 134 -0.78 -4.97 -16.16
C LEU A 134 -2.30 -5.00 -16.25
N ILE A 135 -2.97 -4.04 -15.60
CA ILE A 135 -4.43 -3.91 -15.58
C ILE A 135 -4.76 -2.41 -15.72
N GLU A 136 -5.78 -2.09 -16.50
CA GLU A 136 -6.33 -0.74 -16.64
C GLU A 136 -7.85 -0.78 -16.55
N LYS A 137 -8.43 0.13 -15.74
CA LYS A 137 -9.89 0.32 -15.63
C LYS A 137 -10.21 1.82 -15.68
N ALA A 138 -11.31 2.17 -16.30
CA ALA A 138 -11.86 3.52 -16.22
C ALA A 138 -12.39 3.81 -14.81
N LEU A 139 -12.25 5.07 -14.37
CA LEU A 139 -12.86 5.62 -13.14
C LEU A 139 -14.30 6.03 -13.40
#